data_ff8ca8b332474b000e705065be7ac85f
#
_entry.id   ff8ca8b332474b000e705065be7ac85f
#
_cell.length_a   1.000
_cell.length_b   1.000
_cell.length_c   1.000
_cell.angle_alpha   90.00
_cell.angle_beta   90.00
_cell.angle_gamma   90.00
#
_symmetry.space_group_name_H-M   'P 1'
#
loop_
_entity.id
_entity.type
_entity.pdbx_description
1 polymer ?
#
loop_
_entity_poly.entity_id
_entity_poly.type
_entity_poly.pdbx_seq_one_letter_code
_entity_poly.pdbx_strand_id
1 'polypeptide(L)'
;MRVLAFEDHVDIEALLISGSIKTADLSFEQRWTSEDALEHIERVGPDVLLLDHFMPPMTGLEVLDAVLKAVDAGRMARPATIVAMSSEPSCNDAMLARGADHGIVKHRVATLGIWP
;
A
#
# COMPACT_ATOMS: atom_id res chain seq x y z
N MET A 1 -8.01 -12.62 -0.23
CA MET A 1 -6.99 -11.62 0.16
C MET A 1 -7.54 -10.22 -0.06
N ARG A 2 -7.51 -9.40 0.95
CA ARG A 2 -7.93 -7.99 0.87
C ARG A 2 -6.72 -7.12 0.56
N VAL A 3 -6.84 -6.31 -0.49
CA VAL A 3 -5.78 -5.39 -0.92
C VAL A 3 -6.33 -3.96 -0.92
N LEU A 4 -5.65 -3.06 -0.25
CA LEU A 4 -5.95 -1.63 -0.28
C LEU A 4 -4.73 -0.90 -0.81
N ALA A 5 -4.92 -0.13 -1.89
CA ALA A 5 -3.87 0.67 -2.50
C ALA A 5 -4.18 2.15 -2.35
N PHE A 6 -3.16 2.94 -2.00
CA PHE A 6 -3.21 4.39 -2.03
C PHE A 6 -2.32 4.86 -3.18
N GLU A 7 -2.93 5.37 -4.23
CA GLU A 7 -2.26 5.81 -5.45
C GLU A 7 -3.18 6.79 -6.18
N ASP A 8 -2.67 7.95 -6.61
CA ASP A 8 -3.49 9.05 -7.10
C ASP A 8 -3.56 9.19 -8.63
N HIS A 9 -2.75 8.48 -9.39
CA HIS A 9 -2.69 8.64 -10.84
C HIS A 9 -2.86 7.35 -11.64
N VAL A 10 -2.36 6.22 -11.14
CA VAL A 10 -2.26 4.97 -11.88
C VAL A 10 -3.26 3.96 -11.33
N ASP A 11 -3.98 3.29 -12.21
CA ASP A 11 -4.86 2.19 -11.84
C ASP A 11 -4.01 0.97 -11.48
N ILE A 12 -3.88 0.69 -10.19
CA ILE A 12 -3.04 -0.40 -9.70
C ILE A 12 -3.64 -1.77 -10.03
N GLU A 13 -4.95 -1.90 -10.03
CA GLU A 13 -5.59 -3.15 -10.45
C GLU A 13 -5.22 -3.49 -11.88
N ALA A 14 -5.22 -2.49 -12.76
CA ALA A 14 -4.81 -2.67 -14.16
C ALA A 14 -3.35 -3.13 -14.28
N LEU A 15 -2.45 -2.60 -13.42
CA LEU A 15 -1.06 -3.07 -13.38
C LEU A 15 -0.96 -4.53 -12.95
N LEU A 16 -1.73 -4.94 -11.97
CA LEU A 16 -1.76 -6.33 -11.51
C LEU A 16 -2.26 -7.26 -12.62
N ILE A 17 -3.34 -6.88 -13.31
CA ILE A 17 -3.88 -7.64 -14.44
C ILE A 17 -2.84 -7.75 -15.55
N SER A 18 -2.16 -6.66 -15.91
CA SER A 18 -1.09 -6.66 -16.90
C SER A 18 0.06 -7.59 -16.54
N GLY A 19 0.31 -7.76 -15.24
CA GLY A 19 1.31 -8.69 -14.72
C GLY A 19 0.80 -10.10 -14.50
N SER A 20 -0.37 -10.44 -15.03
CA SER A 20 -0.99 -11.77 -14.96
C SER A 20 -1.44 -12.18 -13.56
N ILE A 21 -1.68 -11.24 -12.67
CA ILE A 21 -2.27 -11.52 -11.36
C ILE A 21 -3.78 -11.70 -11.54
N LYS A 22 -4.32 -12.77 -10.97
CA LYS A 22 -5.76 -13.06 -11.00
C LYS A 22 -6.48 -12.23 -9.96
N THR A 23 -6.97 -11.07 -10.35
CA THR A 23 -7.64 -10.13 -9.42
C THR A 23 -8.98 -10.66 -8.93
N ALA A 24 -9.57 -11.66 -9.59
CA ALA A 24 -10.78 -12.32 -9.09
C ALA A 24 -10.57 -12.98 -7.72
N ASP A 25 -9.33 -13.34 -7.37
CA ASP A 25 -8.97 -13.90 -6.06
C ASP A 25 -8.71 -12.82 -5.00
N LEU A 26 -8.83 -11.55 -5.37
CA LEU A 26 -8.56 -10.41 -4.51
C LEU A 26 -9.85 -9.63 -4.25
N SER A 27 -9.98 -9.12 -3.03
CA SER A 27 -10.89 -8.02 -2.74
C SER A 27 -10.05 -6.74 -2.79
N PHE A 28 -10.12 -6.02 -3.92
CA PHE A 28 -9.24 -4.89 -4.20
C PHE A 28 -10.00 -3.57 -4.09
N GLU A 29 -9.41 -2.63 -3.38
CA GLU A 29 -9.87 -1.25 -3.33
C GLU A 29 -8.69 -0.31 -3.53
N GLN A 30 -8.88 0.74 -4.32
CA GLN A 30 -7.92 1.83 -4.46
C GLN A 30 -8.51 3.13 -3.96
N ARG A 31 -7.74 3.86 -3.16
CA ARG A 31 -8.03 5.24 -2.78
C ARG A 31 -7.10 6.15 -3.57
N TRP A 32 -7.67 7.17 -4.19
CA TRP A 32 -6.95 8.09 -5.08
C TRP A 32 -6.44 9.34 -4.36
N THR A 33 -6.58 9.37 -3.05
CA THR A 33 -6.09 10.40 -2.14
C THR A 33 -5.72 9.74 -0.82
N SER A 34 -4.80 10.33 -0.09
CA SER A 34 -4.46 9.87 1.27
C SER A 34 -5.37 10.46 2.34
N GLU A 35 -6.38 11.24 1.94
CA GLU A 35 -7.36 11.77 2.89
C GLU A 35 -8.05 10.64 3.64
N ASP A 36 -8.16 10.78 4.96
CA ASP A 36 -8.76 9.78 5.84
C ASP A 36 -8.13 8.39 5.73
N ALA A 37 -6.81 8.33 5.45
CA ALA A 37 -6.11 7.08 5.19
C ALA A 37 -6.31 6.06 6.31
N LEU A 38 -6.11 6.43 7.58
CA LEU A 38 -6.27 5.50 8.70
C LEU A 38 -7.69 4.95 8.80
N GLU A 39 -8.69 5.78 8.60
CA GLU A 39 -10.10 5.35 8.65
C GLU A 39 -10.38 4.28 7.59
N HIS A 40 -9.85 4.48 6.37
CA HIS A 40 -10.01 3.50 5.30
C HIS A 40 -9.26 2.20 5.59
N ILE A 41 -8.06 2.29 6.15
CA ILE A 41 -7.27 1.11 6.51
C ILE A 41 -7.98 0.32 7.61
N GLU A 42 -8.50 0.98 8.63
CA GLU A 42 -9.29 0.33 9.68
C GLU A 42 -10.55 -0.33 9.11
N ARG A 43 -11.27 0.36 8.24
CA ARG A 43 -12.51 -0.13 7.62
C ARG A 43 -12.27 -1.37 6.78
N VAL A 44 -11.24 -1.34 5.94
CA VAL A 44 -10.94 -2.44 5.01
C VAL A 44 -10.28 -3.62 5.72
N GLY A 45 -9.40 -3.37 6.67
CA GLY A 45 -8.59 -4.40 7.30
C GLY A 45 -7.76 -5.16 6.28
N PRO A 46 -6.91 -4.48 5.47
CA PRO A 46 -6.23 -5.15 4.37
C PRO A 46 -5.19 -6.15 4.85
N ASP A 47 -5.05 -7.24 4.09
CA ASP A 47 -3.92 -8.15 4.22
C ASP A 47 -2.68 -7.52 3.60
N VAL A 48 -2.86 -6.83 2.47
CA VAL A 48 -1.81 -6.11 1.75
C VAL A 48 -2.17 -4.65 1.65
N LEU A 49 -1.28 -3.79 2.12
CA LEU A 49 -1.39 -2.33 1.99
C LEU A 49 -0.31 -1.84 1.03
N LEU A 50 -0.74 -1.26 -0.10
CA LEU A 50 0.16 -0.70 -1.10
C LEU A 50 0.16 0.83 -0.95
N LEU A 51 1.33 1.42 -0.78
CA LEU A 51 1.47 2.86 -0.56
C LEU A 51 2.38 3.50 -1.60
N ASP A 52 1.82 4.41 -2.41
CA ASP A 52 2.62 5.37 -3.16
C ASP A 52 3.14 6.44 -2.20
N HIS A 53 4.18 7.18 -2.59
CA HIS A 53 4.75 8.23 -1.75
C HIS A 53 4.08 9.59 -2.00
N PHE A 54 3.99 10.01 -3.27
CA PHE A 54 3.49 11.34 -3.62
C PHE A 54 1.96 11.31 -3.74
N MET A 55 1.28 11.49 -2.60
CA MET A 55 -0.17 11.31 -2.55
C MET A 55 -0.81 12.26 -1.55
N PRO A 56 -1.03 13.54 -1.97
CA PRO A 56 -1.64 14.53 -1.07
C PRO A 56 -2.98 14.06 -0.49
N PRO A 57 -3.33 14.51 0.71
CA PRO A 57 -2.60 15.46 1.56
C PRO A 57 -1.44 14.88 2.37
N MET A 58 -1.33 13.56 2.48
CA MET A 58 -0.23 12.89 3.20
C MET A 58 0.67 12.15 2.22
N THR A 59 1.98 12.11 2.50
CA THR A 59 2.88 11.23 1.77
C THR A 59 2.70 9.78 2.21
N GLY A 60 3.15 8.83 1.39
CA GLY A 60 3.14 7.42 1.77
C GLY A 60 3.91 7.15 3.05
N LEU A 61 5.03 7.84 3.26
CA LEU A 61 5.81 7.74 4.49
C LEU A 61 5.01 8.21 5.71
N GLU A 62 4.27 9.31 5.58
CA GLU A 62 3.41 9.81 6.65
C GLU A 62 2.26 8.85 6.96
N VAL A 63 1.66 8.25 5.93
CA VAL A 63 0.63 7.23 6.12
C VAL A 63 1.20 6.01 6.83
N LEU A 64 2.38 5.54 6.42
CA LEU A 64 3.08 4.43 7.08
C LEU A 64 3.33 4.72 8.55
N ASP A 65 3.87 5.91 8.87
CA ASP A 65 4.10 6.32 10.25
C ASP A 65 2.81 6.31 11.08
N ALA A 66 1.73 6.83 10.52
CA ALA A 66 0.44 6.87 11.21
C ALA A 66 -0.10 5.46 11.47
N VAL A 67 0.04 4.55 10.51
CA VAL A 67 -0.35 3.14 10.64
C VAL A 67 0.44 2.48 11.77
N LEU A 68 1.77 2.60 11.75
CA LEU A 68 2.62 1.94 12.74
C LEU A 68 2.37 2.48 14.14
N LYS A 69 2.14 3.78 14.29
CA LYS A 69 1.76 4.38 15.57
C LYS A 69 0.42 3.86 16.08
N ALA A 70 -0.57 3.72 15.19
CA ALA A 70 -1.88 3.20 15.57
C ALA A 70 -1.80 1.73 15.99
N VAL A 71 -0.97 0.93 15.31
CA VAL A 71 -0.72 -0.47 15.66
C VAL A 71 -0.05 -0.57 17.04
N ASP A 72 0.99 0.23 17.27
CA ASP A 72 1.71 0.25 18.56
C ASP A 72 0.81 0.68 19.71
N ALA A 73 -0.13 1.57 19.45
CA ALA A 73 -1.11 2.02 20.44
C ALA A 73 -2.26 1.02 20.65
N GLY A 74 -2.26 -0.11 19.94
CA GLY A 74 -3.31 -1.11 20.04
C GLY A 74 -4.64 -0.69 19.42
N ARG A 75 -4.64 0.33 18.55
CA ARG A 75 -5.86 0.87 17.94
C ARG A 75 -6.28 0.13 16.68
N MET A 76 -5.36 -0.57 16.02
CA MET A 76 -5.65 -1.35 14.83
C MET A 76 -4.64 -2.49 14.69
N ALA A 77 -5.04 -3.53 13.94
CA ALA A 77 -4.14 -4.61 13.59
C ALA A 77 -3.22 -4.15 12.44
N ARG A 78 -1.95 -4.58 12.48
CA ARG A 78 -1.02 -4.32 11.41
C ARG A 78 -1.42 -5.12 10.16
N PRO A 79 -1.48 -4.50 8.96
CA PRO A 79 -1.58 -5.28 7.72
C PRO A 79 -0.45 -6.31 7.64
N ALA A 80 -0.76 -7.51 7.16
CA ALA A 80 0.25 -8.58 7.08
C ALA A 80 1.43 -8.19 6.21
N THR A 81 1.18 -7.46 5.11
CA THR A 81 2.21 -6.99 4.19
C THR A 81 1.99 -5.52 3.87
N ILE A 82 3.02 -4.70 4.06
CA ILE A 82 3.03 -3.28 3.70
C ILE A 82 4.08 -3.07 2.62
N VAL A 83 3.67 -2.52 1.49
CA VAL A 83 4.51 -2.32 0.31
C VAL A 83 4.64 -0.84 -0.01
N ALA A 84 5.87 -0.37 -0.09
CA ALA A 84 6.20 0.93 -0.65
C ALA A 84 6.36 0.77 -2.17
N MET A 85 5.55 1.49 -2.96
CA MET A 85 5.53 1.32 -4.41
C MET A 85 5.69 2.64 -5.17
N SER A 86 6.54 3.53 -4.68
CA SER A 86 6.85 4.76 -5.39
C SER A 86 7.65 4.47 -6.66
N SER A 87 7.47 5.31 -7.68
CA SER A 87 8.35 5.31 -8.85
C SER A 87 9.75 5.81 -8.53
N GLU A 88 9.95 6.44 -7.37
CA GLU A 88 11.25 6.91 -6.87
C GLU A 88 11.84 5.90 -5.87
N PRO A 89 12.91 5.17 -6.23
CA PRO A 89 13.49 4.17 -5.32
C PRO A 89 13.90 4.70 -3.96
N SER A 90 14.37 5.95 -3.88
CA SER A 90 14.77 6.53 -2.61
C SER A 90 13.61 6.70 -1.62
N CYS A 91 12.39 6.95 -2.13
CA CYS A 91 11.20 7.01 -1.30
C CYS A 91 10.85 5.63 -0.74
N ASN A 92 11.00 4.59 -1.55
CA ASN A 92 10.78 3.21 -1.11
C ASN A 92 11.81 2.80 -0.06
N ASP A 93 13.07 3.20 -0.23
CA ASP A 93 14.13 2.93 0.75
C ASP A 93 13.83 3.59 2.09
N ALA A 94 13.33 4.83 2.09
CA ALA A 94 12.93 5.53 3.30
C ALA A 94 11.78 4.81 4.01
N MET A 95 10.81 4.30 3.26
CA MET A 95 9.67 3.55 3.83
C MET A 95 10.11 2.19 4.36
N LEU A 96 11.03 1.50 3.67
CA LEU A 96 11.62 0.26 4.18
C LEU A 96 12.33 0.49 5.51
N ALA A 97 13.09 1.59 5.63
CA ALA A 97 13.77 1.94 6.87
C ALA A 97 12.79 2.21 8.02
N ARG A 98 11.56 2.60 7.71
CA ARG A 98 10.51 2.85 8.71
C ARG A 98 9.69 1.61 9.06
N GLY A 99 9.80 0.53 8.32
CA GLY A 99 9.13 -0.72 8.67
C GLY A 99 8.22 -1.31 7.60
N ALA A 100 8.21 -0.77 6.37
CA ALA A 100 7.55 -1.45 5.26
C ALA A 100 8.23 -2.78 4.97
N ASP A 101 7.46 -3.75 4.50
CA ASP A 101 7.97 -5.10 4.25
C ASP A 101 8.67 -5.22 2.89
N HIS A 102 8.19 -4.47 1.90
CA HIS A 102 8.74 -4.47 0.55
C HIS A 102 8.81 -3.06 -0.01
N GLY A 103 9.79 -2.82 -0.88
CA GLY A 103 9.89 -1.63 -1.70
C GLY A 103 10.06 -2.06 -3.15
N ILE A 104 9.23 -1.55 -4.04
CA ILE A 104 9.26 -1.88 -5.47
C ILE A 104 8.83 -0.66 -6.28
N VAL A 105 9.45 -0.43 -7.43
CA VAL A 105 8.95 0.61 -8.33
C VAL A 105 7.56 0.22 -8.83
N LYS A 106 6.68 1.18 -8.89
CA LYS A 106 5.23 0.99 -9.10
C LYS A 106 4.87 0.03 -10.22
N HIS A 107 5.48 0.19 -11.41
CA HIS A 107 5.12 -0.63 -12.57
C HIS A 107 5.55 -2.10 -12.45
N ARG A 108 6.30 -2.46 -11.41
CA ARG A 108 6.74 -3.83 -11.15
C ARG A 108 6.03 -4.47 -9.96
N VAL A 109 4.99 -3.83 -9.45
CA VAL A 109 4.28 -4.31 -8.25
C VAL A 109 3.75 -5.74 -8.41
N ALA A 110 3.35 -6.12 -9.63
CA ALA A 110 2.86 -7.47 -9.90
C ALA A 110 3.95 -8.55 -9.81
N THR A 111 5.24 -8.15 -9.81
CA THR A 111 6.35 -9.11 -9.73
C THR A 111 6.68 -9.56 -8.31
N LEU A 112 6.08 -8.93 -7.30
CA LEU A 112 6.29 -9.34 -5.91
C LEU A 112 5.72 -10.74 -5.69
N GLY A 113 6.39 -11.54 -4.85
CA GLY A 113 5.97 -12.89 -4.53
C GLY A 113 4.89 -12.98 -3.45
N ILE A 114 4.00 -11.99 -3.37
CA ILE A 114 2.98 -11.88 -2.32
C ILE A 114 1.57 -12.21 -2.82
N TRP A 115 1.39 -12.31 -4.12
CA TRP A 115 0.08 -12.54 -4.72
C TRP A 115 -0.30 -14.02 -4.70
N PRO A 116 -1.61 -14.34 -4.50
CA PRO A 116 -2.07 -15.73 -4.51
C PRO A 116 -1.94 -16.40 -5.87
#